data_a1d593c43551035fba684d62bbd10900
#
_entry.id   a1d593c43551035fba684d62bbd10900
#
_cell.length_a   1.000
_cell.length_b   1.000
_cell.length_c   1.000
_cell.angle_alpha   90.00
_cell.angle_beta   90.00
_cell.angle_gamma   90.00
#
_symmetry.space_group_name_H-M   'P 1'
#
loop_
_entity.id
_entity.type
_entity.pdbx_description
1 polymer ?
#
loop_
_entity_poly.entity_id
_entity_poly.type
_entity_poly.pdbx_seq_one_letter_code
_entity_poly.pdbx_strand_id
1 'polypeptide(L)'
;MRLRRGFVPCRKGRFKLDTMVEIISKMLANNKFSAIKEMLSEMNIVDIAALIEEMEPENQVRLFRLLPKTSSADAFSYLPSDIQSNIVDAITNSELEFLMEDMFLDDAVDFLEEVPANVVTRVLAHTKPDTRKLINKFLQYPENSAGSIMTIEMVSFPETYTVKQAIEMIRKTALDKETIYTCYCMDEKRKLVGTVPLRKLIVAPEDQIVKDIMEDDEQLIFVNTMDDQEEVAAIAKKYDLLSIPVVDKEERLVGIITIDDIVDVIEDENTEDFEKMALLLPSEDSYLKTGIFTLYKNRIVWLLILMVSATFTGQIIEGFEDKLSMIAGLTASIPMLMDTGGNCGNQVSTLVIRGLALGDIHIKDFFKIIWKEIRVAVLCGLTLAFVNYARMWIIKLVTHNDISSNTFIVVCLAMICAVIVAKVIGCALPIFAKILHLDPALMAGPMITTIVDALTLLIYFGFATLFINSGLLV
;
A
#
# COMPACT_ATOMS: atom_id res chain seq x y z
N MET A 1 -6.26 0.82 -9.06
CA MET A 1 -5.75 -0.52 -8.76
C MET A 1 -6.44 -1.06 -7.52
N ARG A 2 -7.52 -1.78 -7.68
CA ARG A 2 -8.20 -2.43 -6.55
C ARG A 2 -7.38 -3.63 -6.15
N LEU A 3 -6.68 -3.57 -5.00
CA LEU A 3 -6.25 -4.79 -4.33
C LEU A 3 -7.51 -5.63 -4.13
N ARG A 4 -7.56 -6.65 -4.95
CA ARG A 4 -8.62 -7.62 -4.86
C ARG A 4 -8.59 -8.15 -3.47
N ARG A 5 -9.64 -7.78 -2.74
CA ARG A 5 -9.89 -8.31 -1.40
C ARG A 5 -9.64 -9.80 -1.49
N GLY A 6 -8.43 -10.22 -1.15
CA GLY A 6 -8.17 -11.61 -0.85
C GLY A 6 -9.14 -11.96 0.25
N PHE A 7 -10.32 -12.39 -0.17
CA PHE A 7 -11.38 -12.82 0.72
C PHE A 7 -10.73 -13.85 1.64
N VAL A 8 -10.42 -13.44 2.88
CA VAL A 8 -10.16 -14.39 3.96
C VAL A 8 -11.53 -14.85 4.43
N PRO A 9 -12.10 -15.90 3.83
CA PRO A 9 -13.38 -16.40 4.29
C PRO A 9 -13.12 -16.88 5.71
N CYS A 10 -13.90 -16.39 6.63
CA CYS A 10 -14.02 -17.05 7.92
C CYS A 10 -14.08 -18.55 7.62
N ARG A 11 -13.32 -19.40 8.33
CA ARG A 11 -13.17 -20.87 8.05
C ARG A 11 -14.48 -21.58 7.64
N LYS A 12 -15.63 -21.07 8.10
CA LYS A 12 -16.98 -21.50 7.70
C LYS A 12 -17.40 -21.04 6.29
N GLY A 13 -16.91 -19.92 5.78
CA GLY A 13 -17.24 -19.42 4.47
C GLY A 13 -16.56 -20.19 3.33
N ARG A 14 -15.26 -20.50 3.49
CA ARG A 14 -14.49 -21.27 2.48
C ARG A 14 -15.05 -22.68 2.28
N PHE A 15 -15.42 -23.36 3.35
CA PHE A 15 -16.06 -24.69 3.27
C PHE A 15 -17.41 -24.64 2.55
N LYS A 16 -18.09 -23.50 2.62
CA LYS A 16 -19.36 -23.27 1.92
C LYS A 16 -19.14 -22.99 0.43
N LEU A 17 -18.07 -22.25 0.09
CA LEU A 17 -17.72 -21.91 -1.30
C LEU A 17 -17.31 -23.15 -2.10
N ASP A 18 -16.37 -23.96 -1.60
CA ASP A 18 -15.94 -25.22 -2.25
C ASP A 18 -17.13 -26.15 -2.56
N THR A 19 -18.06 -26.25 -1.60
CA THR A 19 -19.28 -27.05 -1.78
C THR A 19 -20.20 -26.46 -2.85
N MET A 20 -20.30 -25.14 -2.93
CA MET A 20 -21.10 -24.44 -3.94
C MET A 20 -20.49 -24.59 -5.33
N VAL A 21 -19.17 -24.47 -5.46
CA VAL A 21 -18.43 -24.71 -6.71
C VAL A 21 -18.75 -26.12 -7.23
N GLU A 22 -18.68 -27.14 -6.37
CA GLU A 22 -18.99 -28.52 -6.75
C GLU A 22 -20.46 -28.70 -7.18
N ILE A 23 -21.40 -28.10 -6.44
CA ILE A 23 -22.83 -28.18 -6.75
C ILE A 23 -23.12 -27.50 -8.10
N ILE A 24 -22.64 -26.27 -8.29
CA ILE A 24 -22.90 -25.49 -9.51
C ILE A 24 -22.19 -26.13 -10.69
N SER A 25 -20.99 -26.67 -10.56
CA SER A 25 -20.30 -27.42 -11.61
C SER A 25 -21.13 -28.65 -12.06
N LYS A 26 -21.68 -29.40 -11.09
CA LYS A 26 -22.60 -30.51 -11.40
C LYS A 26 -23.91 -30.06 -12.07
N MET A 27 -24.43 -28.90 -11.68
CA MET A 27 -25.66 -28.33 -12.28
C MET A 27 -25.39 -27.83 -13.70
N LEU A 28 -24.23 -27.20 -13.97
CA LEU A 28 -23.78 -26.79 -15.30
C LEU A 28 -23.63 -28.01 -16.23
N ALA A 29 -22.98 -29.08 -15.76
CA ALA A 29 -22.83 -30.32 -16.50
C ALA A 29 -24.19 -30.98 -16.86
N ASN A 30 -25.20 -30.78 -16.01
CA ASN A 30 -26.56 -31.31 -16.22
C ASN A 30 -27.51 -30.29 -16.90
N ASN A 31 -27.01 -29.14 -17.40
CA ASN A 31 -27.77 -28.07 -18.06
C ASN A 31 -28.94 -27.51 -17.22
N LYS A 32 -28.81 -27.47 -15.88
CA LYS A 32 -29.86 -26.96 -14.97
C LYS A 32 -29.78 -25.43 -14.83
N PHE A 33 -29.81 -24.71 -15.95
CA PHE A 33 -29.56 -23.25 -15.98
C PHE A 33 -30.59 -22.44 -15.20
N SER A 34 -31.87 -22.83 -15.19
CA SER A 34 -32.91 -22.09 -14.45
C SER A 34 -32.68 -22.12 -12.94
N ALA A 35 -32.27 -23.25 -12.39
CA ALA A 35 -31.99 -23.37 -10.97
C ALA A 35 -30.69 -22.61 -10.57
N ILE A 36 -29.70 -22.58 -11.47
CA ILE A 36 -28.49 -21.77 -11.26
C ILE A 36 -28.84 -20.28 -11.23
N LYS A 37 -29.66 -19.80 -12.19
CA LYS A 37 -30.10 -18.37 -12.21
C LYS A 37 -30.85 -17.99 -10.94
N GLU A 38 -31.71 -18.84 -10.43
CA GLU A 38 -32.44 -18.61 -9.19
C GLU A 38 -31.47 -18.53 -8.00
N MET A 39 -30.48 -19.42 -7.89
CA MET A 39 -29.45 -19.38 -6.85
C MET A 39 -28.61 -18.09 -6.94
N LEU A 40 -28.15 -17.71 -8.13
CA LEU A 40 -27.34 -16.50 -8.32
C LEU A 40 -28.12 -15.22 -7.98
N SER A 41 -29.43 -15.17 -8.25
CA SER A 41 -30.26 -13.99 -7.91
C SER A 41 -30.44 -13.76 -6.41
N GLU A 42 -30.19 -14.77 -5.58
CA GLU A 42 -30.26 -14.68 -4.12
C GLU A 42 -28.88 -14.45 -3.44
N MET A 43 -27.79 -14.53 -4.22
CA MET A 43 -26.43 -14.40 -3.71
C MET A 43 -25.96 -12.94 -3.73
N ASN A 44 -25.04 -12.61 -2.83
CA ASN A 44 -24.32 -11.35 -2.88
C ASN A 44 -23.36 -11.33 -4.08
N ILE A 45 -23.19 -10.17 -4.70
CA ILE A 45 -22.37 -10.00 -5.92
C ILE A 45 -20.92 -10.41 -5.67
N VAL A 46 -20.34 -10.03 -4.53
CA VAL A 46 -18.98 -10.40 -4.14
C VAL A 46 -18.82 -11.93 -4.01
N ASP A 47 -19.84 -12.61 -3.44
CA ASP A 47 -19.83 -14.07 -3.32
C ASP A 47 -19.96 -14.75 -4.73
N ILE A 48 -20.66 -14.11 -5.65
CA ILE A 48 -20.77 -14.57 -7.06
C ILE A 48 -19.40 -14.44 -7.75
N ALA A 49 -18.71 -13.31 -7.58
CA ALA A 49 -17.38 -13.11 -8.15
C ALA A 49 -16.38 -14.14 -7.60
N ALA A 50 -16.35 -14.35 -6.28
CA ALA A 50 -15.54 -15.38 -5.65
C ALA A 50 -15.86 -16.80 -6.16
N LEU A 51 -17.14 -17.10 -6.41
CA LEU A 51 -17.56 -18.37 -6.98
C LEU A 51 -17.06 -18.55 -8.41
N ILE A 52 -17.13 -17.50 -9.25
CA ILE A 52 -16.60 -17.52 -10.62
C ILE A 52 -15.09 -17.70 -10.60
N GLU A 53 -14.37 -17.04 -9.69
CA GLU A 53 -12.90 -17.15 -9.56
C GLU A 53 -12.45 -18.60 -9.32
N GLU A 54 -13.13 -19.33 -8.46
CA GLU A 54 -12.77 -20.71 -8.10
C GLU A 54 -13.20 -21.75 -9.15
N MET A 55 -13.86 -21.34 -10.23
CA MET A 55 -14.33 -22.26 -11.28
C MET A 55 -13.28 -22.48 -12.38
N GLU A 56 -13.40 -23.63 -13.07
CA GLU A 56 -12.67 -23.92 -14.31
C GLU A 56 -12.98 -22.86 -15.40
N PRO A 57 -12.00 -22.43 -16.23
CA PRO A 57 -12.16 -21.32 -17.19
C PRO A 57 -13.38 -21.45 -18.11
N GLU A 58 -13.72 -22.66 -18.57
CA GLU A 58 -14.90 -22.89 -19.40
C GLU A 58 -16.21 -22.63 -18.65
N ASN A 59 -16.23 -22.91 -17.36
CA ASN A 59 -17.40 -22.73 -16.51
C ASN A 59 -17.53 -21.28 -16.00
N GLN A 60 -16.43 -20.54 -15.89
CA GLN A 60 -16.43 -19.11 -15.56
C GLN A 60 -17.29 -18.32 -16.54
N VAL A 61 -17.01 -18.45 -17.84
CA VAL A 61 -17.77 -17.77 -18.91
C VAL A 61 -19.23 -18.21 -18.95
N ARG A 62 -19.50 -19.52 -18.77
CA ARG A 62 -20.87 -20.03 -18.74
C ARG A 62 -21.66 -19.49 -17.56
N LEU A 63 -21.04 -19.43 -16.38
CA LEU A 63 -21.68 -18.90 -15.19
C LEU A 63 -21.92 -17.41 -15.30
N PHE A 64 -20.94 -16.65 -15.79
CA PHE A 64 -21.07 -15.22 -16.05
C PHE A 64 -22.25 -14.90 -16.97
N ARG A 65 -22.43 -15.64 -18.07
CA ARG A 65 -23.57 -15.46 -18.97
C ARG A 65 -24.94 -15.80 -18.36
N LEU A 66 -24.97 -16.51 -17.24
CA LEU A 66 -26.21 -16.81 -16.53
C LEU A 66 -26.61 -15.72 -15.54
N LEU A 67 -25.73 -14.74 -15.26
CA LEU A 67 -26.03 -13.62 -14.36
C LEU A 67 -27.18 -12.77 -14.91
N PRO A 68 -27.99 -12.17 -13.99
CA PRO A 68 -28.90 -11.09 -14.36
C PRO A 68 -28.09 -9.93 -14.96
N LYS A 69 -28.66 -9.28 -15.98
CA LYS A 69 -27.98 -8.13 -16.61
C LYS A 69 -27.63 -7.02 -15.62
N THR A 70 -28.50 -6.78 -14.65
CA THR A 70 -28.35 -5.76 -13.60
C THR A 70 -27.22 -6.05 -12.61
N SER A 71 -26.63 -7.23 -12.63
CA SER A 71 -25.58 -7.66 -11.69
C SER A 71 -24.32 -8.12 -12.40
N SER A 72 -24.33 -8.12 -13.75
CA SER A 72 -23.19 -8.62 -14.52
C SER A 72 -22.02 -7.65 -14.52
N ALA A 73 -22.27 -6.36 -14.58
CA ALA A 73 -21.24 -5.31 -14.53
C ALA A 73 -20.59 -5.28 -13.14
N ASP A 74 -21.40 -5.22 -12.09
CA ASP A 74 -20.89 -5.23 -10.71
C ASP A 74 -20.11 -6.52 -10.39
N ALA A 75 -20.59 -7.70 -10.82
CA ALA A 75 -19.87 -8.95 -10.62
C ALA A 75 -18.55 -8.98 -11.42
N PHE A 76 -18.52 -8.35 -12.59
CA PHE A 76 -17.34 -8.28 -13.44
C PHE A 76 -16.24 -7.41 -12.81
N SER A 77 -16.58 -6.26 -12.18
CA SER A 77 -15.62 -5.39 -11.55
C SER A 77 -14.88 -6.05 -10.36
N TYR A 78 -15.52 -7.02 -9.69
CA TYR A 78 -14.89 -7.81 -8.62
C TYR A 78 -14.01 -8.97 -9.10
N LEU A 79 -13.97 -9.28 -10.40
CA LEU A 79 -13.18 -10.41 -10.91
C LEU A 79 -11.72 -10.04 -11.15
N PRO A 80 -10.80 -11.02 -11.06
CA PRO A 80 -9.42 -10.89 -11.51
C PRO A 80 -9.26 -10.52 -12.99
N SER A 81 -8.25 -9.66 -13.36
CA SER A 81 -8.01 -9.19 -14.73
C SER A 81 -7.76 -10.31 -15.74
N ASP A 82 -7.16 -11.41 -15.30
CA ASP A 82 -7.00 -12.62 -16.09
C ASP A 82 -8.36 -13.27 -16.43
N ILE A 83 -9.28 -13.32 -15.47
CA ILE A 83 -10.64 -13.85 -15.66
C ILE A 83 -11.48 -12.85 -16.46
N GLN A 84 -11.35 -11.55 -16.16
CA GLN A 84 -12.02 -10.50 -16.94
C GLN A 84 -11.62 -10.57 -18.42
N SER A 85 -10.32 -10.71 -18.71
CA SER A 85 -9.80 -10.87 -20.07
C SER A 85 -10.40 -12.12 -20.75
N ASN A 86 -10.45 -13.26 -20.07
CA ASN A 86 -11.04 -14.50 -20.58
C ASN A 86 -12.54 -14.35 -20.89
N ILE A 87 -13.27 -13.65 -20.02
CA ILE A 87 -14.70 -13.37 -20.22
C ILE A 87 -14.89 -12.46 -21.44
N VAL A 88 -14.11 -11.35 -21.52
CA VAL A 88 -14.19 -10.42 -22.64
C VAL A 88 -13.88 -11.13 -23.96
N ASP A 89 -12.88 -12.00 -24.01
CA ASP A 89 -12.55 -12.75 -25.22
C ASP A 89 -13.66 -13.73 -25.66
N ALA A 90 -14.45 -14.21 -24.72
CA ALA A 90 -15.50 -15.21 -24.97
C ALA A 90 -16.87 -14.59 -25.26
N ILE A 91 -17.19 -13.39 -24.75
CA ILE A 91 -18.49 -12.74 -24.95
C ILE A 91 -18.61 -12.12 -26.36
N THR A 92 -19.86 -11.91 -26.81
CA THR A 92 -20.14 -11.23 -28.06
C THR A 92 -19.93 -9.72 -27.96
N ASN A 93 -19.75 -9.05 -29.10
CA ASN A 93 -19.55 -7.59 -29.12
C ASN A 93 -20.76 -6.83 -28.53
N SER A 94 -21.97 -7.35 -28.67
CA SER A 94 -23.17 -6.73 -28.07
C SER A 94 -23.27 -6.95 -26.56
N GLU A 95 -22.76 -8.09 -26.05
CA GLU A 95 -22.64 -8.32 -24.61
C GLU A 95 -21.57 -7.41 -24.02
N LEU A 96 -20.46 -7.23 -24.73
CA LEU A 96 -19.37 -6.33 -24.33
C LEU A 96 -19.82 -4.85 -24.30
N GLU A 97 -20.53 -4.39 -25.34
CA GLU A 97 -21.09 -3.03 -25.37
C GLU A 97 -21.99 -2.78 -24.14
N PHE A 98 -22.89 -3.73 -23.87
CA PHE A 98 -23.78 -3.64 -22.72
C PHE A 98 -23.02 -3.62 -21.39
N LEU A 99 -22.01 -4.49 -21.24
CA LEU A 99 -21.17 -4.56 -20.03
C LEU A 99 -20.46 -3.21 -19.76
N MET A 100 -19.85 -2.64 -20.79
CA MET A 100 -19.14 -1.35 -20.67
C MET A 100 -20.05 -0.15 -20.46
N GLU A 101 -21.34 -0.25 -20.75
CA GLU A 101 -22.30 0.80 -20.48
C GLU A 101 -22.90 0.77 -19.09
N ASP A 102 -22.93 -0.43 -18.49
CA ASP A 102 -23.52 -0.68 -17.18
C ASP A 102 -22.45 -0.59 -16.06
N MET A 103 -21.16 -0.59 -16.41
CA MET A 103 -20.07 -0.41 -15.47
C MET A 103 -19.90 1.07 -15.08
N PHE A 104 -19.52 1.34 -13.86
CA PHE A 104 -19.04 2.66 -13.44
C PHE A 104 -17.72 3.00 -14.15
N LEU A 105 -17.46 4.29 -14.29
CA LEU A 105 -16.37 4.75 -15.15
C LEU A 105 -14.99 4.38 -14.59
N ASP A 106 -14.81 4.47 -13.28
CA ASP A 106 -13.61 4.05 -12.56
C ASP A 106 -13.32 2.56 -12.79
N ASP A 107 -14.30 1.68 -12.54
CA ASP A 107 -14.20 0.24 -12.81
C ASP A 107 -13.82 -0.08 -14.27
N ALA A 108 -14.37 0.68 -15.21
CA ALA A 108 -14.06 0.50 -16.63
C ALA A 108 -12.63 0.95 -16.97
N VAL A 109 -12.12 1.98 -16.31
CA VAL A 109 -10.75 2.49 -16.48
C VAL A 109 -9.76 1.51 -15.84
N ASP A 110 -9.97 1.11 -14.59
CA ASP A 110 -9.13 0.15 -13.87
C ASP A 110 -8.98 -1.16 -14.65
N PHE A 111 -10.12 -1.69 -15.17
CA PHE A 111 -10.09 -2.86 -16.02
C PHE A 111 -9.20 -2.67 -17.25
N LEU A 112 -9.29 -1.50 -17.93
CA LEU A 112 -8.53 -1.24 -19.15
C LEU A 112 -7.05 -0.99 -18.91
N GLU A 113 -6.66 -0.54 -17.73
CA GLU A 113 -5.26 -0.37 -17.34
C GLU A 113 -4.56 -1.71 -17.08
N GLU A 114 -5.30 -2.69 -16.58
CA GLU A 114 -4.76 -4.01 -16.21
C GLU A 114 -4.70 -5.02 -17.36
N VAL A 115 -5.46 -4.83 -18.44
CA VAL A 115 -5.57 -5.84 -19.50
C VAL A 115 -4.63 -5.59 -20.68
N PRO A 116 -4.27 -6.64 -21.45
CA PRO A 116 -3.41 -6.53 -22.63
C PRO A 116 -3.98 -5.60 -23.70
N ALA A 117 -3.10 -4.89 -24.44
CA ALA A 117 -3.48 -3.91 -25.46
C ALA A 117 -4.47 -4.40 -26.55
N ASN A 118 -4.46 -5.69 -26.88
CA ASN A 118 -5.43 -6.28 -27.79
C ASN A 118 -6.86 -6.29 -27.23
N VAL A 119 -7.00 -6.52 -25.91
CA VAL A 119 -8.27 -6.45 -25.19
C VAL A 119 -8.75 -5.01 -25.12
N VAL A 120 -7.87 -4.06 -24.73
CA VAL A 120 -8.15 -2.62 -24.72
C VAL A 120 -8.69 -2.16 -26.07
N THR A 121 -8.02 -2.54 -27.17
CA THR A 121 -8.42 -2.15 -28.54
C THR A 121 -9.81 -2.70 -28.85
N ARG A 122 -10.11 -3.93 -28.50
CA ARG A 122 -11.41 -4.56 -28.73
C ARG A 122 -12.52 -3.87 -27.93
N VAL A 123 -12.29 -3.62 -26.65
CA VAL A 123 -13.24 -2.95 -25.75
C VAL A 123 -13.56 -1.55 -26.27
N LEU A 124 -12.54 -0.71 -26.51
CA LEU A 124 -12.73 0.65 -27.00
C LEU A 124 -13.41 0.70 -28.38
N ALA A 125 -13.19 -0.30 -29.24
CA ALA A 125 -13.85 -0.35 -30.55
C ALA A 125 -15.36 -0.58 -30.45
N HIS A 126 -15.84 -1.28 -29.39
CA HIS A 126 -17.23 -1.64 -29.20
C HIS A 126 -17.93 -0.83 -28.08
N THR A 127 -17.23 0.11 -27.45
CA THR A 127 -17.80 1.06 -26.48
C THR A 127 -18.42 2.25 -27.21
N LYS A 128 -19.53 2.78 -26.71
CA LYS A 128 -20.19 3.99 -27.26
C LYS A 128 -19.23 5.17 -27.33
N PRO A 129 -19.37 6.05 -28.34
CA PRO A 129 -18.43 7.17 -28.54
C PRO A 129 -18.30 8.11 -27.34
N ASP A 130 -19.36 8.32 -26.58
CA ASP A 130 -19.33 9.23 -25.43
C ASP A 130 -18.63 8.59 -24.22
N THR A 131 -18.95 7.34 -23.87
CA THR A 131 -18.26 6.56 -22.84
C THR A 131 -16.77 6.39 -23.19
N ARG A 132 -16.46 6.07 -24.45
CA ARG A 132 -15.07 5.96 -24.92
C ARG A 132 -14.28 7.26 -24.78
N LYS A 133 -14.90 8.44 -25.02
CA LYS A 133 -14.24 9.73 -24.79
C LYS A 133 -13.93 9.97 -23.32
N LEU A 134 -14.83 9.57 -22.44
CA LEU A 134 -14.64 9.68 -21.01
C LEU A 134 -13.49 8.76 -20.57
N ILE A 135 -13.54 7.48 -20.91
CA ILE A 135 -12.46 6.52 -20.64
C ILE A 135 -11.11 7.06 -21.13
N ASN A 136 -11.01 7.49 -22.39
CA ASN A 136 -9.76 8.03 -22.93
C ASN A 136 -9.29 9.31 -22.22
N LYS A 137 -10.18 10.07 -21.61
CA LYS A 137 -9.82 11.22 -20.79
C LYS A 137 -9.25 10.76 -19.44
N PHE A 138 -9.83 9.76 -18.82
CA PHE A 138 -9.41 9.25 -17.54
C PHE A 138 -8.07 8.52 -17.63
N LEU A 139 -7.84 7.73 -18.65
CA LEU A 139 -6.54 7.11 -18.96
C LEU A 139 -5.39 8.11 -19.20
N GLN A 140 -5.66 9.42 -19.25
CA GLN A 140 -4.63 10.45 -19.34
C GLN A 140 -4.19 11.01 -17.99
N TYR A 141 -4.92 10.70 -16.90
CA TYR A 141 -4.45 11.06 -15.58
C TYR A 141 -3.24 10.21 -15.20
N PRO A 142 -2.28 10.76 -14.45
CA PRO A 142 -1.16 9.95 -13.96
C PRO A 142 -1.65 8.81 -13.08
N GLU A 143 -1.03 7.65 -13.21
CA GLU A 143 -1.20 6.56 -12.25
C GLU A 143 -1.00 7.06 -10.81
N ASN A 144 -1.73 6.51 -9.85
CA ASN A 144 -1.68 6.88 -8.44
C ASN A 144 -2.07 8.35 -8.15
N SER A 145 -2.86 8.98 -9.03
CA SER A 145 -3.41 10.33 -8.78
C SER A 145 -4.89 10.27 -8.38
N ALA A 146 -5.40 11.33 -7.75
CA ALA A 146 -6.83 11.47 -7.47
C ALA A 146 -7.69 11.34 -8.75
N GLY A 147 -7.14 11.74 -9.90
CA GLY A 147 -7.81 11.67 -11.18
C GLY A 147 -7.94 10.25 -11.75
N SER A 148 -7.02 9.32 -11.41
CA SER A 148 -7.09 7.93 -11.86
C SER A 148 -8.11 7.10 -11.09
N ILE A 149 -8.32 7.40 -9.81
CA ILE A 149 -9.20 6.62 -8.91
C ILE A 149 -10.59 7.27 -8.68
N MET A 150 -10.89 8.40 -9.35
CA MET A 150 -12.17 9.08 -9.16
C MET A 150 -13.27 8.53 -10.07
N THR A 151 -14.51 8.61 -9.62
CA THR A 151 -15.71 8.37 -10.43
C THR A 151 -16.46 9.67 -10.73
N ILE A 152 -17.24 9.68 -11.82
CA ILE A 152 -18.11 10.83 -12.18
C ILE A 152 -19.57 10.59 -11.79
N GLU A 153 -19.90 9.43 -11.32
CA GLU A 153 -21.24 9.00 -10.95
C GLU A 153 -21.64 9.56 -9.57
N MET A 154 -21.63 10.88 -9.44
CA MET A 154 -21.97 11.63 -8.23
C MET A 154 -23.29 12.38 -8.36
N VAL A 155 -23.87 12.77 -7.22
CA VAL A 155 -25.03 13.68 -7.17
C VAL A 155 -24.54 15.11 -7.04
N SER A 156 -24.81 15.94 -8.05
CA SER A 156 -24.47 17.36 -8.04
C SER A 156 -25.62 18.22 -8.58
N PHE A 157 -25.81 19.40 -7.99
CA PHE A 157 -26.86 20.34 -8.40
C PHE A 157 -26.43 21.79 -8.11
N PRO A 158 -27.09 22.79 -8.74
CA PRO A 158 -26.84 24.20 -8.45
C PRO A 158 -27.20 24.58 -7.00
N GLU A 159 -26.40 25.46 -6.38
CA GLU A 159 -26.66 25.98 -5.03
C GLU A 159 -28.04 26.69 -4.89
N THR A 160 -28.59 27.11 -6.01
CA THR A 160 -29.89 27.83 -6.09
C THR A 160 -31.11 26.91 -6.02
N TYR A 161 -30.93 25.60 -6.05
CA TYR A 161 -32.07 24.66 -5.95
C TYR A 161 -32.71 24.74 -4.60
N THR A 162 -34.04 24.50 -4.58
CA THR A 162 -34.77 24.22 -3.32
C THR A 162 -34.50 22.77 -2.90
N VAL A 163 -34.66 22.49 -1.61
CA VAL A 163 -34.55 21.13 -1.06
C VAL A 163 -35.46 20.15 -1.81
N LYS A 164 -36.67 20.59 -2.16
CA LYS A 164 -37.63 19.80 -2.96
C LYS A 164 -37.04 19.42 -4.32
N GLN A 165 -36.46 20.38 -5.06
CA GLN A 165 -35.84 20.14 -6.37
C GLN A 165 -34.65 19.19 -6.28
N ALA A 166 -33.82 19.37 -5.24
CA ALA A 166 -32.69 18.48 -4.99
C ALA A 166 -33.13 17.03 -4.72
N ILE A 167 -34.12 16.84 -3.86
CA ILE A 167 -34.69 15.51 -3.55
C ILE A 167 -35.36 14.88 -4.79
N GLU A 168 -36.07 15.66 -5.61
CA GLU A 168 -36.68 15.16 -6.84
C GLU A 168 -35.62 14.73 -7.87
N MET A 169 -34.49 15.45 -7.92
CA MET A 169 -33.37 15.08 -8.78
C MET A 169 -32.72 13.77 -8.28
N ILE A 170 -32.43 13.66 -6.98
CA ILE A 170 -31.89 12.44 -6.38
C ILE A 170 -32.78 11.23 -6.69
N ARG A 171 -34.11 11.35 -6.49
CA ARG A 171 -35.05 10.27 -6.79
C ARG A 171 -35.02 9.78 -8.23
N LYS A 172 -34.64 10.63 -9.18
CA LYS A 172 -34.56 10.28 -10.60
C LYS A 172 -33.23 9.64 -10.99
N THR A 173 -32.15 9.98 -10.31
CA THR A 173 -30.77 9.67 -10.72
C THR A 173 -30.03 8.75 -9.75
N ALA A 174 -30.59 8.49 -8.58
CA ALA A 174 -29.90 7.78 -7.49
C ALA A 174 -29.39 6.38 -7.84
N LEU A 175 -30.09 5.69 -8.74
CA LEU A 175 -29.72 4.32 -9.15
C LEU A 175 -28.51 4.29 -10.10
N ASP A 176 -28.22 5.41 -10.76
CA ASP A 176 -27.11 5.57 -11.69
C ASP A 176 -25.91 6.29 -11.02
N LYS A 177 -25.89 6.36 -9.69
CA LYS A 177 -24.86 7.06 -8.92
C LYS A 177 -24.16 6.13 -7.96
N GLU A 178 -22.84 6.27 -7.86
CA GLU A 178 -22.00 5.51 -6.94
C GLU A 178 -22.46 5.71 -5.50
N THR A 179 -22.70 6.95 -5.10
CA THR A 179 -23.21 7.30 -3.78
C THR A 179 -24.13 8.52 -3.81
N ILE A 180 -25.11 8.53 -2.87
CA ILE A 180 -26.02 9.67 -2.66
C ILE A 180 -25.87 10.26 -1.25
N TYR A 181 -24.96 9.73 -0.42
CA TYR A 181 -24.82 10.16 0.98
C TYR A 181 -24.33 11.60 1.10
N THR A 182 -23.49 12.04 0.16
CA THR A 182 -23.01 13.42 0.03
C THR A 182 -23.40 13.95 -1.33
N CYS A 183 -24.07 15.10 -1.37
CA CYS A 183 -24.42 15.81 -2.60
C CYS A 183 -23.53 17.05 -2.73
N TYR A 184 -23.19 17.41 -3.95
CA TYR A 184 -22.25 18.48 -4.26
C TYR A 184 -22.94 19.67 -4.87
N CYS A 185 -22.68 20.87 -4.34
CA CYS A 185 -23.28 22.12 -4.81
C CYS A 185 -22.31 22.85 -5.72
N MET A 186 -22.81 23.30 -6.88
CA MET A 186 -22.01 24.01 -7.87
C MET A 186 -22.59 25.39 -8.16
N ASP A 187 -21.73 26.32 -8.53
CA ASP A 187 -22.12 27.61 -9.10
C ASP A 187 -22.50 27.49 -10.60
N GLU A 188 -22.85 28.61 -11.23
CA GLU A 188 -23.16 28.69 -12.67
C GLU A 188 -21.96 28.28 -13.57
N LYS A 189 -20.73 28.33 -13.08
CA LYS A 189 -19.50 27.97 -13.79
C LYS A 189 -19.05 26.52 -13.49
N ARG A 190 -19.89 25.75 -12.78
CA ARG A 190 -19.60 24.39 -12.32
C ARG A 190 -18.46 24.30 -11.29
N LYS A 191 -18.10 25.39 -10.62
CA LYS A 191 -17.19 25.35 -9.50
C LYS A 191 -17.88 24.73 -8.29
N LEU A 192 -17.14 23.92 -7.56
CA LEU A 192 -17.60 23.36 -6.30
C LEU A 192 -17.70 24.50 -5.26
N VAL A 193 -18.89 24.73 -4.70
CA VAL A 193 -19.14 25.81 -3.71
C VAL A 193 -19.58 25.27 -2.36
N GLY A 194 -19.92 23.99 -2.26
CA GLY A 194 -20.29 23.38 -1.00
C GLY A 194 -20.73 21.93 -1.13
N THR A 195 -20.93 21.30 0.01
CA THR A 195 -21.46 19.94 0.11
C THR A 195 -22.69 19.89 1.00
N VAL A 196 -23.62 19.01 0.69
CA VAL A 196 -24.82 18.78 1.50
C VAL A 196 -24.99 17.28 1.76
N PRO A 197 -24.81 16.82 2.99
CA PRO A 197 -25.15 15.46 3.34
C PRO A 197 -26.66 15.19 3.12
N LEU A 198 -27.01 14.04 2.55
CA LEU A 198 -28.41 13.64 2.31
C LEU A 198 -29.30 13.80 3.56
N ARG A 199 -28.74 13.50 4.73
CA ARG A 199 -29.46 13.69 6.02
C ARG A 199 -29.93 15.10 6.25
N LYS A 200 -29.18 16.14 5.82
CA LYS A 200 -29.60 17.54 5.92
C LYS A 200 -30.75 17.84 4.96
N LEU A 201 -30.69 17.31 3.73
CA LEU A 201 -31.79 17.46 2.77
C LEU A 201 -33.10 16.82 3.24
N ILE A 202 -33.03 15.66 3.91
CA ILE A 202 -34.22 14.95 4.41
C ILE A 202 -34.91 15.72 5.54
N VAL A 203 -34.15 16.42 6.38
CA VAL A 203 -34.70 17.13 7.58
C VAL A 203 -35.10 18.57 7.27
N ALA A 204 -34.51 19.20 6.25
CA ALA A 204 -34.77 20.58 5.89
C ALA A 204 -36.15 20.76 5.26
N PRO A 205 -36.80 21.96 5.45
CA PRO A 205 -38.03 22.31 4.76
C PRO A 205 -37.91 22.28 3.24
N GLU A 206 -38.95 21.81 2.56
CA GLU A 206 -38.96 21.63 1.10
C GLU A 206 -38.71 22.91 0.29
N ASP A 207 -39.09 24.07 0.82
CA ASP A 207 -38.97 25.39 0.19
C ASP A 207 -37.65 26.11 0.51
N GLN A 208 -36.82 25.55 1.42
CA GLN A 208 -35.52 26.11 1.76
C GLN A 208 -34.54 25.96 0.59
N ILE A 209 -33.70 26.98 0.39
CA ILE A 209 -32.66 26.94 -0.65
C ILE A 209 -31.49 26.13 -0.14
N VAL A 210 -30.89 25.30 -1.01
CA VAL A 210 -29.74 24.42 -0.71
C VAL A 210 -28.56 25.23 -0.20
N LYS A 211 -28.33 26.43 -0.74
CA LYS A 211 -27.30 27.36 -0.28
C LYS A 211 -27.32 27.64 1.22
N ASP A 212 -28.50 27.69 1.83
CA ASP A 212 -28.66 28.01 3.25
C ASP A 212 -28.37 26.86 4.20
N ILE A 213 -28.24 25.63 3.65
CA ILE A 213 -28.00 24.38 4.42
C ILE A 213 -26.72 23.66 4.07
N MET A 214 -26.04 24.06 2.97
CA MET A 214 -24.78 23.45 2.57
C MET A 214 -23.66 23.77 3.56
N GLU A 215 -22.63 22.97 3.54
CA GLU A 215 -21.34 23.24 4.16
C GLU A 215 -20.50 24.00 3.11
N ASP A 216 -20.10 25.23 3.43
CA ASP A 216 -19.49 26.19 2.53
C ASP A 216 -17.97 26.22 2.62
N ASP A 217 -17.33 27.20 1.95
CA ASP A 217 -15.89 27.33 1.74
C ASP A 217 -15.01 27.13 3.00
N GLU A 218 -15.49 27.49 4.21
CA GLU A 218 -14.67 27.34 5.43
C GLU A 218 -14.55 25.87 5.90
N GLN A 219 -15.45 25.00 5.46
CA GLN A 219 -15.50 23.59 5.83
C GLN A 219 -15.34 22.65 4.62
N LEU A 220 -15.23 23.21 3.42
CA LEU A 220 -15.19 22.45 2.18
C LEU A 220 -13.82 21.79 1.98
N ILE A 221 -13.82 20.47 1.99
CA ILE A 221 -12.61 19.66 1.75
C ILE A 221 -12.73 19.06 0.36
N PHE A 222 -11.74 19.31 -0.48
CA PHE A 222 -11.62 18.75 -1.83
C PHE A 222 -10.16 18.45 -2.17
N VAL A 223 -9.95 17.69 -3.23
CA VAL A 223 -8.63 17.38 -3.78
C VAL A 223 -8.59 17.72 -5.27
N ASN A 224 -7.39 17.95 -5.81
CA ASN A 224 -7.20 18.19 -7.23
C ASN A 224 -6.94 16.88 -7.97
N THR A 225 -7.28 16.83 -9.26
CA THR A 225 -7.06 15.64 -10.09
C THR A 225 -5.62 15.13 -10.14
N MET A 226 -4.64 15.96 -9.77
CA MET A 226 -3.20 15.64 -9.81
C MET A 226 -2.62 15.35 -8.42
N ASP A 227 -3.43 15.40 -7.37
CA ASP A 227 -2.98 15.09 -6.01
C ASP A 227 -2.72 13.58 -5.91
N ASP A 228 -1.71 13.23 -5.14
CA ASP A 228 -1.30 11.85 -4.91
C ASP A 228 -2.37 11.06 -4.13
N GLN A 229 -2.63 9.82 -4.52
CA GLN A 229 -3.66 8.99 -3.89
C GLN A 229 -3.39 8.73 -2.39
N GLU A 230 -2.12 8.67 -1.95
CA GLU A 230 -1.77 8.52 -0.55
C GLU A 230 -2.20 9.76 0.25
N GLU A 231 -1.98 10.98 -0.31
CA GLU A 231 -2.42 12.23 0.32
C GLU A 231 -3.94 12.31 0.38
N VAL A 232 -4.64 11.88 -0.67
CA VAL A 232 -6.11 11.79 -0.71
C VAL A 232 -6.63 10.86 0.38
N ALA A 233 -6.05 9.68 0.51
CA ALA A 233 -6.40 8.71 1.54
C ALA A 233 -6.15 9.25 2.96
N ALA A 234 -5.05 9.99 3.16
CA ALA A 234 -4.75 10.64 4.43
C ALA A 234 -5.79 11.73 4.78
N ILE A 235 -6.25 12.51 3.79
CA ILE A 235 -7.31 13.52 3.96
C ILE A 235 -8.63 12.85 4.31
N ALA A 236 -9.06 11.82 3.57
CA ALA A 236 -10.29 11.08 3.83
C ALA A 236 -10.32 10.54 5.26
N LYS A 237 -9.24 9.91 5.69
CA LYS A 237 -9.07 9.37 7.04
C LYS A 237 -9.08 10.46 8.12
N LYS A 238 -8.44 11.61 7.86
CA LYS A 238 -8.32 12.71 8.83
C LYS A 238 -9.66 13.36 9.14
N TYR A 239 -10.52 13.46 8.13
CA TYR A 239 -11.81 14.16 8.21
C TYR A 239 -13.00 13.22 8.24
N ASP A 240 -12.79 11.90 8.33
CA ASP A 240 -13.82 10.85 8.36
C ASP A 240 -14.81 10.96 7.17
N LEU A 241 -14.29 11.22 5.97
CA LEU A 241 -15.10 11.44 4.78
C LEU A 241 -15.55 10.12 4.16
N LEU A 242 -16.81 10.03 3.77
CA LEU A 242 -17.36 8.89 3.01
C LEU A 242 -17.12 9.03 1.51
N SER A 243 -16.91 10.25 1.04
CA SER A 243 -16.49 10.57 -0.33
C SER A 243 -15.81 11.93 -0.37
N ILE A 244 -14.82 12.09 -1.23
CA ILE A 244 -14.07 13.34 -1.41
C ILE A 244 -14.35 13.88 -2.81
N PRO A 245 -14.75 15.15 -2.95
CA PRO A 245 -14.88 15.78 -4.27
C PRO A 245 -13.53 16.07 -4.87
N VAL A 246 -13.41 15.78 -6.17
CA VAL A 246 -12.23 16.03 -6.99
C VAL A 246 -12.52 17.21 -7.92
N VAL A 247 -11.61 18.17 -7.94
CA VAL A 247 -11.72 19.37 -8.77
C VAL A 247 -10.57 19.48 -9.77
N ASP A 248 -10.81 20.19 -10.87
CA ASP A 248 -9.78 20.54 -11.83
C ASP A 248 -9.00 21.82 -11.39
N LYS A 249 -8.05 22.26 -12.21
CA LYS A 249 -7.24 23.46 -11.94
C LYS A 249 -8.06 24.75 -11.83
N GLU A 250 -9.26 24.78 -12.37
CA GLU A 250 -10.21 25.91 -12.27
C GLU A 250 -11.23 25.74 -11.13
N GLU A 251 -11.02 24.78 -10.22
CA GLU A 251 -11.88 24.44 -9.08
C GLU A 251 -13.27 23.93 -9.52
N ARG A 252 -13.39 23.39 -10.73
CA ARG A 252 -14.63 22.78 -11.19
C ARG A 252 -14.72 21.34 -10.69
N LEU A 253 -15.88 20.95 -10.22
CA LEU A 253 -16.15 19.58 -9.82
C LEU A 253 -16.05 18.64 -11.03
N VAL A 254 -15.17 17.66 -10.97
CA VAL A 254 -14.90 16.69 -12.04
C VAL A 254 -15.37 15.30 -11.67
N GLY A 255 -15.23 14.92 -10.40
CA GLY A 255 -15.57 13.59 -9.89
C GLY A 255 -15.57 13.54 -8.38
N ILE A 256 -15.68 12.34 -7.86
CA ILE A 256 -15.54 12.01 -6.44
C ILE A 256 -14.69 10.75 -6.28
N ILE A 257 -14.10 10.58 -5.12
CA ILE A 257 -13.46 9.33 -4.71
C ILE A 257 -14.24 8.83 -3.50
N THR A 258 -14.67 7.58 -3.54
CA THR A 258 -15.49 6.98 -2.48
C THR A 258 -14.64 6.31 -1.41
N ILE A 259 -15.25 5.99 -0.27
CA ILE A 259 -14.50 5.42 0.86
C ILE A 259 -13.99 4.01 0.60
N ASP A 260 -14.65 3.23 -0.23
CA ASP A 260 -14.21 1.89 -0.63
C ASP A 260 -12.92 1.96 -1.44
N ASP A 261 -12.83 2.85 -2.44
CA ASP A 261 -11.59 3.10 -3.19
C ASP A 261 -10.47 3.61 -2.28
N ILE A 262 -10.79 4.50 -1.33
CA ILE A 262 -9.82 4.97 -0.32
C ILE A 262 -9.29 3.82 0.56
N VAL A 263 -10.13 2.86 0.93
CA VAL A 263 -9.69 1.69 1.70
C VAL A 263 -8.75 0.83 0.88
N ASP A 264 -9.05 0.63 -0.41
CA ASP A 264 -8.20 -0.14 -1.32
C ASP A 264 -6.84 0.58 -1.52
N VAL A 265 -6.83 1.90 -1.74
CA VAL A 265 -5.59 2.71 -1.78
C VAL A 265 -4.76 2.55 -0.49
N ILE A 266 -5.38 2.63 0.69
CA ILE A 266 -4.65 2.45 1.96
C ILE A 266 -4.02 1.06 2.06
N GLU A 267 -4.67 0.02 1.55
CA GLU A 267 -4.15 -1.35 1.56
C GLU A 267 -2.99 -1.51 0.57
N ASP A 268 -3.11 -0.91 -0.62
CA ASP A 268 -2.08 -0.91 -1.66
C ASP A 268 -0.83 -0.18 -1.23
N GLU A 269 -0.94 1.04 -0.73
CA GLU A 269 0.19 1.83 -0.24
C GLU A 269 0.91 1.14 0.93
N ASN A 270 0.14 0.53 1.87
CA ASN A 270 0.77 -0.26 2.94
C ASN A 270 1.53 -1.47 2.38
N THR A 271 1.00 -2.16 1.38
CA THR A 271 1.65 -3.32 0.75
C THR A 271 2.91 -2.90 0.01
N GLU A 272 2.83 -1.81 -0.77
CA GLU A 272 3.98 -1.22 -1.45
C GLU A 272 5.08 -0.82 -0.47
N ASP A 273 4.73 -0.15 0.63
CA ASP A 273 5.65 0.21 1.70
C ASP A 273 6.37 -1.03 2.29
N PHE A 274 5.62 -2.12 2.57
CA PHE A 274 6.22 -3.36 3.06
C PHE A 274 7.19 -3.99 2.05
N GLU A 275 6.85 -4.00 0.77
CA GLU A 275 7.71 -4.51 -0.28
C GLU A 275 8.97 -3.66 -0.45
N LYS A 276 8.85 -2.34 -0.47
CA LYS A 276 9.97 -1.40 -0.51
C LYS A 276 10.89 -1.52 0.71
N MET A 277 10.31 -1.67 1.91
CA MET A 277 11.09 -1.91 3.14
C MET A 277 11.87 -3.22 3.10
N ALA A 278 11.43 -4.21 2.35
CA ALA A 278 12.14 -5.45 2.09
C ALA A 278 13.08 -5.37 0.87
N LEU A 279 13.22 -4.21 0.24
CA LEU A 279 13.93 -3.99 -1.03
C LEU A 279 13.42 -4.92 -2.15
N LEU A 280 12.11 -5.04 -2.26
CA LEU A 280 11.43 -5.66 -3.38
C LEU A 280 10.90 -4.57 -4.31
N LEU A 281 10.82 -4.86 -5.60
CA LEU A 281 10.02 -4.02 -6.50
C LEU A 281 8.55 -4.39 -6.28
N PRO A 282 7.64 -3.40 -6.18
CA PRO A 282 6.22 -3.64 -6.00
C PRO A 282 5.64 -4.59 -7.04
N SER A 283 4.68 -5.42 -6.63
CA SER A 283 3.99 -6.38 -7.48
C SER A 283 2.49 -6.27 -7.30
N GLU A 284 1.77 -6.14 -8.41
CA GLU A 284 0.32 -6.03 -8.43
C GLU A 284 -0.37 -7.39 -8.24
N ASP A 285 0.32 -8.47 -8.62
CA ASP A 285 -0.22 -9.82 -8.55
C ASP A 285 -0.07 -10.45 -7.16
N SER A 286 -1.04 -11.29 -6.79
CA SER A 286 -0.88 -12.12 -5.58
C SER A 286 0.30 -13.08 -5.72
N TYR A 287 1.03 -13.33 -4.64
CA TYR A 287 2.25 -14.16 -4.61
C TYR A 287 2.12 -15.51 -5.33
N LEU A 288 0.98 -16.19 -5.21
CA LEU A 288 0.75 -17.50 -5.83
C LEU A 288 0.50 -17.42 -7.34
N LYS A 289 0.03 -16.27 -7.84
CA LYS A 289 -0.24 -16.05 -9.28
C LYS A 289 0.98 -15.47 -10.00
N THR A 290 1.87 -14.80 -9.26
CA THR A 290 3.07 -14.18 -9.84
C THR A 290 4.03 -15.22 -10.41
N GLY A 291 4.46 -15.03 -11.64
CA GLY A 291 5.40 -15.92 -12.31
C GLY A 291 6.80 -15.92 -11.68
N ILE A 292 7.49 -17.07 -11.72
CA ILE A 292 8.83 -17.25 -11.11
C ILE A 292 9.84 -16.22 -11.64
N PHE A 293 9.80 -15.89 -12.94
CA PHE A 293 10.73 -14.92 -13.54
C PHE A 293 10.43 -13.49 -13.09
N THR A 294 9.18 -13.14 -12.88
CA THR A 294 8.79 -11.83 -12.33
C THR A 294 9.28 -11.70 -10.89
N LEU A 295 9.04 -12.70 -10.05
CA LEU A 295 9.54 -12.74 -8.67
C LEU A 295 11.08 -12.65 -8.62
N TYR A 296 11.77 -13.33 -9.53
CA TYR A 296 13.24 -13.25 -9.66
C TYR A 296 13.67 -11.82 -10.03
N LYS A 297 13.05 -11.22 -11.04
CA LYS A 297 13.37 -9.86 -11.51
C LYS A 297 13.19 -8.82 -10.42
N ASN A 298 12.10 -8.91 -9.67
CA ASN A 298 11.77 -7.97 -8.60
C ASN A 298 12.73 -8.02 -7.41
N ARG A 299 13.51 -9.09 -7.27
CA ARG A 299 14.44 -9.30 -6.15
C ARG A 299 15.91 -9.11 -6.54
N ILE A 300 16.30 -9.56 -7.74
CA ILE A 300 17.70 -9.70 -8.09
C ILE A 300 18.46 -8.37 -8.14
N VAL A 301 17.81 -7.30 -8.57
CA VAL A 301 18.44 -5.97 -8.71
C VAL A 301 18.98 -5.48 -7.37
N TRP A 302 18.13 -5.50 -6.34
CA TRP A 302 18.52 -5.10 -5.00
C TRP A 302 19.55 -6.05 -4.36
N LEU A 303 19.43 -7.35 -4.57
CA LEU A 303 20.41 -8.34 -4.07
C LEU A 303 21.78 -8.10 -4.66
N LEU A 304 21.88 -7.74 -5.94
CA LEU A 304 23.15 -7.40 -6.57
C LEU A 304 23.77 -6.12 -5.99
N ILE A 305 22.95 -5.09 -5.76
CA ILE A 305 23.39 -3.84 -5.12
C ILE A 305 23.93 -4.12 -3.71
N LEU A 306 23.20 -4.90 -2.91
CA LEU A 306 23.63 -5.28 -1.56
C LEU A 306 24.89 -6.13 -1.57
N MET A 307 25.04 -7.05 -2.52
CA MET A 307 26.26 -7.87 -2.69
C MET A 307 27.48 -6.98 -2.99
N VAL A 308 27.34 -6.01 -3.90
CA VAL A 308 28.41 -5.06 -4.19
C VAL A 308 28.73 -4.20 -2.96
N SER A 309 27.72 -3.73 -2.24
CA SER A 309 27.89 -2.97 -1.02
C SER A 309 28.61 -3.76 0.09
N ALA A 310 28.34 -5.06 0.22
CA ALA A 310 29.01 -5.94 1.18
C ALA A 310 30.52 -6.10 0.92
N THR A 311 31.00 -5.83 -0.30
CA THR A 311 32.46 -5.84 -0.56
C THR A 311 33.20 -4.75 0.22
N PHE A 312 32.59 -3.61 0.48
CA PHE A 312 33.19 -2.55 1.32
C PHE A 312 33.38 -3.04 2.75
N THR A 313 32.41 -3.77 3.29
CA THR A 313 32.51 -4.39 4.63
C THR A 313 33.63 -5.42 4.66
N GLY A 314 33.79 -6.22 3.62
CA GLY A 314 34.92 -7.16 3.46
C GLY A 314 36.28 -6.46 3.45
N GLN A 315 36.43 -5.35 2.70
CA GLN A 315 37.67 -4.58 2.66
C GLN A 315 38.03 -3.95 4.02
N ILE A 316 37.03 -3.51 4.79
CA ILE A 316 37.26 -3.02 6.16
C ILE A 316 37.84 -4.13 7.03
N ILE A 317 37.28 -5.35 6.97
CA ILE A 317 37.79 -6.51 7.74
C ILE A 317 39.21 -6.86 7.33
N GLU A 318 39.50 -6.97 6.04
CA GLU A 318 40.83 -7.27 5.48
C GLU A 318 41.86 -6.23 5.94
N GLY A 319 41.54 -4.94 5.92
CA GLY A 319 42.42 -3.87 6.37
C GLY A 319 42.82 -3.93 7.86
N PHE A 320 42.10 -4.72 8.66
CA PHE A 320 42.40 -4.92 10.09
C PHE A 320 42.81 -6.36 10.45
N GLU A 321 42.98 -7.27 9.48
CA GLU A 321 43.24 -8.68 9.71
C GLU A 321 44.50 -8.94 10.56
N ASP A 322 45.58 -8.23 10.30
CA ASP A 322 46.82 -8.34 11.07
C ASP A 322 46.62 -8.05 12.55
N LYS A 323 45.80 -7.06 12.87
CA LYS A 323 45.49 -6.65 14.28
C LYS A 323 44.52 -7.61 14.95
N LEU A 324 43.57 -8.16 14.18
CA LEU A 324 42.62 -9.13 14.68
C LEU A 324 43.26 -10.48 15.02
N SER A 325 44.25 -10.90 14.26
CA SER A 325 44.97 -12.14 14.49
C SER A 325 45.82 -12.13 15.77
N MET A 326 46.17 -10.94 16.27
CA MET A 326 47.01 -10.80 17.49
C MET A 326 46.26 -11.14 18.77
N ILE A 327 44.89 -11.06 18.76
CA ILE A 327 44.10 -11.17 20.00
C ILE A 327 42.95 -12.18 19.81
N ALA A 328 43.05 -13.28 20.55
CA ALA A 328 42.01 -14.29 20.56
C ALA A 328 40.65 -13.69 21.01
N GLY A 329 39.58 -14.01 20.29
CA GLY A 329 38.21 -13.61 20.64
C GLY A 329 37.72 -12.32 19.98
N LEU A 330 38.61 -11.47 19.40
CA LEU A 330 38.15 -10.26 18.69
C LEU A 330 37.37 -10.64 17.44
N THR A 331 37.91 -11.50 16.59
CA THR A 331 37.27 -11.95 15.35
C THR A 331 35.91 -12.62 15.60
N ALA A 332 35.81 -13.42 16.67
CA ALA A 332 34.57 -14.12 17.04
C ALA A 332 33.42 -13.17 17.48
N SER A 333 33.76 -11.90 17.83
CA SER A 333 32.78 -10.91 18.25
C SER A 333 32.19 -10.10 17.10
N ILE A 334 32.79 -10.14 15.90
CA ILE A 334 32.38 -9.38 14.72
C ILE A 334 30.92 -9.65 14.34
N PRO A 335 30.48 -10.91 14.11
CA PRO A 335 29.11 -11.17 13.67
C PRO A 335 28.07 -10.68 14.67
N MET A 336 28.33 -10.82 15.96
CA MET A 336 27.43 -10.37 17.01
C MET A 336 27.30 -8.84 17.04
N LEU A 337 28.40 -8.10 16.87
CA LEU A 337 28.39 -6.63 16.89
C LEU A 337 27.64 -6.10 15.66
N MET A 338 27.87 -6.66 14.48
CA MET A 338 27.19 -6.30 13.24
C MET A 338 25.69 -6.56 13.36
N ASP A 339 25.30 -7.77 13.72
CA ASP A 339 23.89 -8.15 13.88
C ASP A 339 23.18 -7.25 14.91
N THR A 340 23.80 -6.99 16.05
CA THR A 340 23.23 -6.10 17.08
C THR A 340 23.06 -4.67 16.56
N GLY A 341 24.06 -4.14 15.85
CA GLY A 341 24.01 -2.81 15.25
C GLY A 341 22.91 -2.72 14.19
N GLY A 342 22.90 -3.63 13.24
CA GLY A 342 21.92 -3.70 12.17
C GLY A 342 20.49 -3.78 12.69
N ASN A 343 20.24 -4.67 13.65
CA ASN A 343 18.92 -4.82 14.28
C ASN A 343 18.48 -3.55 15.03
N CYS A 344 19.41 -2.87 15.75
CA CYS A 344 19.11 -1.62 16.45
C CYS A 344 18.75 -0.49 15.48
N GLY A 345 19.46 -0.38 14.36
CA GLY A 345 19.19 0.60 13.32
C GLY A 345 17.83 0.36 12.65
N ASN A 346 17.58 -0.89 12.27
CA ASN A 346 16.33 -1.28 11.61
C ASN A 346 15.09 -1.04 12.47
N GLN A 347 15.14 -1.36 13.78
CA GLN A 347 14.03 -1.08 14.70
C GLN A 347 13.64 0.41 14.73
N VAL A 348 14.61 1.31 14.70
CA VAL A 348 14.32 2.75 14.71
C VAL A 348 13.83 3.23 13.37
N SER A 349 14.46 2.78 12.29
CA SER A 349 14.06 3.15 10.93
C SER A 349 12.60 2.79 10.66
N THR A 350 12.20 1.57 10.96
CA THR A 350 10.81 1.13 10.81
C THR A 350 9.82 2.05 11.55
N LEU A 351 10.15 2.45 12.79
CA LEU A 351 9.29 3.36 13.55
C LEU A 351 9.25 4.78 12.95
N VAL A 352 10.39 5.27 12.45
CA VAL A 352 10.47 6.61 11.83
C VAL A 352 9.75 6.63 10.49
N ILE A 353 9.94 5.62 9.63
CA ILE A 353 9.22 5.48 8.36
C ILE A 353 7.72 5.46 8.62
N ARG A 354 7.27 4.61 9.51
CA ARG A 354 5.84 4.53 9.88
C ARG A 354 5.29 5.85 10.42
N GLY A 355 6.06 6.55 11.25
CA GLY A 355 5.67 7.86 11.78
C GLY A 355 5.63 8.96 10.70
N LEU A 356 6.50 8.87 9.67
CA LEU A 356 6.48 9.77 8.52
C LEU A 356 5.28 9.52 7.60
N ALA A 357 4.92 8.26 7.38
CA ALA A 357 3.76 7.84 6.58
C ALA A 357 2.44 8.23 7.27
N LEU A 358 2.35 8.06 8.60
CA LEU A 358 1.15 8.45 9.36
C LEU A 358 1.03 9.96 9.63
N GLY A 359 2.05 10.76 9.30
CA GLY A 359 2.09 12.17 9.63
C GLY A 359 2.33 12.48 11.12
N ASP A 360 2.63 11.48 11.96
CA ASP A 360 2.98 11.64 13.38
C ASP A 360 4.35 12.26 13.57
N ILE A 361 5.24 12.09 12.61
CA ILE A 361 6.61 12.60 12.57
C ILE A 361 6.76 13.58 11.41
N HIS A 362 7.29 14.76 11.70
CA HIS A 362 7.59 15.76 10.69
C HIS A 362 9.11 16.03 10.63
N ILE A 363 9.60 16.49 9.49
CA ILE A 363 11.02 16.86 9.29
C ILE A 363 11.52 17.83 10.39
N LYS A 364 10.65 18.71 10.86
CA LYS A 364 10.93 19.67 11.96
C LYS A 364 11.28 19.00 13.29
N ASP A 365 10.84 17.76 13.50
CA ASP A 365 11.07 17.01 14.74
C ASP A 365 12.42 16.28 14.78
N PHE A 366 13.24 16.37 13.71
CA PHE A 366 14.50 15.65 13.53
C PHE A 366 15.37 15.61 14.79
N PHE A 367 15.75 16.78 15.34
CA PHE A 367 16.59 16.85 16.53
C PHE A 367 15.94 16.29 17.79
N LYS A 368 14.62 16.40 17.90
CA LYS A 368 13.84 15.88 19.02
C LYS A 368 13.82 14.34 19.01
N ILE A 369 13.68 13.76 17.81
CA ILE A 369 13.69 12.31 17.61
C ILE A 369 15.07 11.76 17.89
N ILE A 370 16.14 12.33 17.29
CA ILE A 370 17.52 11.90 17.55
C ILE A 370 17.83 11.96 19.05
N TRP A 371 17.48 13.04 19.74
CA TRP A 371 17.74 13.16 21.17
C TRP A 371 16.98 12.12 22.00
N LYS A 372 15.76 11.77 21.58
CA LYS A 372 14.99 10.69 22.19
C LYS A 372 15.67 9.34 21.98
N GLU A 373 16.08 9.04 20.75
CA GLU A 373 16.70 7.77 20.40
C GLU A 373 18.11 7.61 20.99
N ILE A 374 18.91 8.65 21.12
CA ILE A 374 20.19 8.58 21.83
C ILE A 374 19.99 8.12 23.28
N ARG A 375 18.99 8.62 23.99
CA ARG A 375 18.68 8.17 25.36
C ARG A 375 18.27 6.72 25.42
N VAL A 376 17.45 6.28 24.47
CA VAL A 376 17.06 4.87 24.34
C VAL A 376 18.28 4.02 23.99
N ALA A 377 19.14 4.49 23.07
CA ALA A 377 20.36 3.82 22.65
C ALA A 377 21.32 3.58 23.81
N VAL A 378 21.51 4.57 24.69
CA VAL A 378 22.36 4.42 25.88
C VAL A 378 21.81 3.35 26.81
N LEU A 379 20.51 3.32 27.07
CA LEU A 379 19.90 2.30 27.91
C LEU A 379 20.03 0.90 27.29
N CYS A 380 19.72 0.77 26.00
CA CYS A 380 19.87 -0.50 25.27
C CYS A 380 21.33 -0.94 25.24
N GLY A 381 22.25 -0.03 24.89
CA GLY A 381 23.67 -0.31 24.79
C GLY A 381 24.29 -0.79 26.12
N LEU A 382 23.96 -0.14 27.23
CA LEU A 382 24.41 -0.56 28.58
C LEU A 382 23.86 -1.93 28.93
N THR A 383 22.58 -2.19 28.67
CA THR A 383 21.96 -3.50 28.95
C THR A 383 22.60 -4.60 28.13
N LEU A 384 22.76 -4.38 26.81
CA LEU A 384 23.38 -5.33 25.90
C LEU A 384 24.84 -5.58 26.24
N ALA A 385 25.61 -4.53 26.59
CA ALA A 385 27.00 -4.65 27.02
C ALA A 385 27.12 -5.48 28.30
N PHE A 386 26.25 -5.26 29.29
CA PHE A 386 26.23 -6.04 30.52
C PHE A 386 25.95 -7.54 30.26
N VAL A 387 24.92 -7.84 29.47
CA VAL A 387 24.57 -9.21 29.11
C VAL A 387 25.70 -9.86 28.30
N ASN A 388 26.30 -9.11 27.36
CA ASN A 388 27.43 -9.63 26.57
C ASN A 388 28.66 -9.90 27.40
N TYR A 389 28.99 -9.02 28.36
CA TYR A 389 30.09 -9.26 29.30
C TYR A 389 29.88 -10.56 30.09
N ALA A 390 28.67 -10.76 30.63
CA ALA A 390 28.32 -11.99 31.33
C ALA A 390 28.43 -13.22 30.43
N ARG A 391 27.94 -13.13 29.19
CA ARG A 391 28.05 -14.18 28.16
C ARG A 391 29.51 -14.55 27.88
N MET A 392 30.36 -13.55 27.63
CA MET A 392 31.77 -13.81 27.34
C MET A 392 32.50 -14.41 28.54
N TRP A 393 32.14 -13.99 29.76
CA TRP A 393 32.68 -14.58 30.98
C TRP A 393 32.26 -16.05 31.15
N ILE A 394 31.00 -16.41 30.88
CA ILE A 394 30.52 -17.79 30.89
C ILE A 394 31.26 -18.62 29.83
N ILE A 395 31.40 -18.12 28.60
CA ILE A 395 32.13 -18.81 27.54
C ILE A 395 33.57 -19.09 27.96
N LYS A 396 34.25 -18.10 28.56
CA LYS A 396 35.62 -18.26 29.07
C LYS A 396 35.71 -19.41 30.09
N LEU A 397 34.74 -19.51 31.01
CA LEU A 397 34.69 -20.60 32.02
C LEU A 397 34.47 -21.97 31.38
N VAL A 398 33.60 -22.06 30.38
CA VAL A 398 33.23 -23.35 29.73
C VAL A 398 34.31 -23.84 28.78
N THR A 399 34.93 -22.91 28.02
CA THR A 399 35.91 -23.29 26.98
C THR A 399 37.36 -23.31 27.49
N HIS A 400 37.59 -22.87 28.73
CA HIS A 400 38.92 -22.70 29.32
C HIS A 400 39.90 -21.89 28.45
N ASN A 401 39.37 -20.96 27.63
CA ASN A 401 40.17 -20.09 26.79
C ASN A 401 40.72 -18.91 27.60
N ASP A 402 42.05 -18.66 27.42
CA ASP A 402 42.72 -17.51 28.08
C ASP A 402 42.46 -16.16 27.38
N ILE A 403 41.14 -15.81 27.25
CA ILE A 403 40.78 -14.47 26.73
C ILE A 403 40.94 -13.44 27.83
N SER A 404 41.66 -12.36 27.51
CA SER A 404 41.88 -11.25 28.49
C SER A 404 40.53 -10.57 28.84
N SER A 405 40.39 -10.17 30.11
CA SER A 405 39.24 -9.39 30.55
C SER A 405 39.17 -8.02 29.84
N ASN A 406 40.30 -7.48 29.40
CA ASN A 406 40.36 -6.25 28.63
C ASN A 406 39.71 -6.37 27.24
N THR A 407 39.77 -7.57 26.62
CA THR A 407 39.06 -7.84 25.39
C THR A 407 37.54 -7.70 25.59
N PHE A 408 37.00 -8.18 26.71
CA PHE A 408 35.59 -8.02 27.05
C PHE A 408 35.17 -6.57 27.14
N ILE A 409 35.99 -5.73 27.77
CA ILE A 409 35.74 -4.30 27.89
C ILE A 409 35.72 -3.60 26.53
N VAL A 410 36.66 -3.94 25.64
CA VAL A 410 36.73 -3.36 24.29
C VAL A 410 35.45 -3.70 23.51
N VAL A 411 35.03 -4.98 23.52
CA VAL A 411 33.84 -5.43 22.81
C VAL A 411 32.58 -4.76 23.37
N CYS A 412 32.46 -4.62 24.69
CA CYS A 412 31.33 -3.96 25.35
C CYS A 412 31.27 -2.44 25.04
N LEU A 413 32.41 -1.74 25.05
CA LEU A 413 32.48 -0.32 24.70
C LEU A 413 32.12 -0.10 23.21
N ALA A 414 32.66 -0.94 22.33
CA ALA A 414 32.34 -0.90 20.92
C ALA A 414 30.84 -1.15 20.69
N MET A 415 30.23 -2.08 21.42
CA MET A 415 28.80 -2.39 21.34
C MET A 415 27.94 -1.18 21.73
N ILE A 416 28.27 -0.50 22.85
CA ILE A 416 27.51 0.69 23.27
C ILE A 416 27.60 1.79 22.21
N CYS A 417 28.78 2.07 21.69
CA CYS A 417 28.95 3.08 20.64
C CYS A 417 28.26 2.68 19.33
N ALA A 418 28.37 1.41 18.93
CA ALA A 418 27.71 0.87 17.73
C ALA A 418 26.18 1.02 17.81
N VAL A 419 25.58 0.67 18.96
CA VAL A 419 24.12 0.83 19.17
C VAL A 419 23.69 2.29 19.11
N ILE A 420 24.49 3.22 19.66
CA ILE A 420 24.18 4.66 19.59
C ILE A 420 24.22 5.14 18.14
N VAL A 421 25.29 4.81 17.42
CA VAL A 421 25.45 5.23 16.01
C VAL A 421 24.38 4.56 15.13
N ALA A 422 24.11 3.28 15.33
CA ALA A 422 23.06 2.55 14.59
C ALA A 422 21.69 3.22 14.73
N LYS A 423 21.30 3.59 15.94
CA LYS A 423 19.99 4.24 16.17
C LYS A 423 19.95 5.67 15.60
N VAL A 424 21.05 6.41 15.67
CA VAL A 424 21.14 7.74 15.04
C VAL A 424 21.01 7.63 13.51
N ILE A 425 21.70 6.68 12.88
CA ILE A 425 21.62 6.44 11.42
C ILE A 425 20.21 5.97 11.05
N GLY A 426 19.65 5.02 11.81
CA GLY A 426 18.29 4.53 11.62
C GLY A 426 17.22 5.61 11.67
N CYS A 427 17.42 6.66 12.49
CA CYS A 427 16.58 7.85 12.50
C CYS A 427 16.83 8.78 11.31
N ALA A 428 18.11 9.01 11.02
CA ALA A 428 18.50 10.07 10.09
C ALA A 428 18.20 9.72 8.64
N LEU A 429 18.47 8.48 8.21
CA LEU A 429 18.36 8.08 6.82
C LEU A 429 16.95 8.25 6.24
N PRO A 430 15.84 7.77 6.88
CA PRO A 430 14.51 7.96 6.34
C PRO A 430 14.11 9.45 6.25
N ILE A 431 14.51 10.26 7.23
CA ILE A 431 14.20 11.69 7.22
C ILE A 431 14.98 12.40 6.11
N PHE A 432 16.26 12.04 5.88
CA PHE A 432 17.03 12.56 4.76
C PHE A 432 16.46 12.12 3.41
N ALA A 433 16.00 10.89 3.29
CA ALA A 433 15.31 10.43 2.07
C ALA A 433 14.11 11.33 1.76
N LYS A 434 13.26 11.60 2.73
CA LYS A 434 12.11 12.51 2.58
C LYS A 434 12.50 13.94 2.19
N ILE A 435 13.61 14.46 2.73
CA ILE A 435 14.15 15.78 2.36
C ILE A 435 14.62 15.81 0.91
N LEU A 436 15.17 14.70 0.42
CA LEU A 436 15.65 14.54 -0.95
C LEU A 436 14.54 14.13 -1.93
N HIS A 437 13.28 14.09 -1.49
CA HIS A 437 12.14 13.59 -2.26
C HIS A 437 12.33 12.14 -2.74
N LEU A 438 13.04 11.33 -1.95
CA LEU A 438 13.15 9.89 -2.13
C LEU A 438 12.19 9.20 -1.16
N ASP A 439 11.74 8.02 -1.53
CA ASP A 439 10.86 7.23 -0.67
C ASP A 439 11.61 6.77 0.60
N PRO A 440 11.12 7.16 1.80
CA PRO A 440 11.73 6.74 3.06
C PRO A 440 11.71 5.22 3.27
N ALA A 441 10.75 4.47 2.70
CA ALA A 441 10.63 3.03 2.85
C ALA A 441 11.87 2.29 2.30
N LEU A 442 12.49 2.81 1.25
CA LEU A 442 13.74 2.26 0.69
C LEU A 442 14.93 2.34 1.66
N MET A 443 14.85 3.20 2.69
CA MET A 443 15.90 3.38 3.71
C MET A 443 15.69 2.46 4.92
N ALA A 444 14.96 1.36 4.77
CA ALA A 444 14.73 0.36 5.82
C ALA A 444 15.55 -0.93 5.59
N GLY A 445 15.40 -1.86 6.50
CA GLY A 445 15.88 -3.23 6.40
C GLY A 445 17.34 -3.38 5.94
N PRO A 446 17.55 -4.07 4.82
CA PRO A 446 18.89 -4.45 4.38
C PRO A 446 19.82 -3.28 4.07
N MET A 447 19.29 -2.13 3.65
CA MET A 447 20.11 -0.97 3.34
C MET A 447 20.73 -0.35 4.60
N ILE A 448 19.91 -0.17 5.64
CA ILE A 448 20.42 0.30 6.94
C ILE A 448 21.40 -0.70 7.53
N THR A 449 21.11 -1.99 7.48
CA THR A 449 21.98 -3.03 8.02
C THR A 449 23.36 -2.92 7.40
N THR A 450 23.46 -2.81 6.06
CA THR A 450 24.73 -2.70 5.37
C THR A 450 25.56 -1.46 5.78
N ILE A 451 24.91 -0.31 5.91
CA ILE A 451 25.57 0.93 6.34
C ILE A 451 26.02 0.83 7.80
N VAL A 452 25.16 0.34 8.66
CA VAL A 452 25.42 0.20 10.09
C VAL A 452 26.51 -0.86 10.34
N ASP A 453 26.57 -1.93 9.58
CA ASP A 453 27.60 -2.95 9.69
C ASP A 453 28.99 -2.39 9.42
N ALA A 454 29.15 -1.61 8.35
CA ALA A 454 30.41 -0.95 8.03
C ALA A 454 30.84 0.02 9.15
N LEU A 455 29.91 0.84 9.67
CA LEU A 455 30.19 1.78 10.76
C LEU A 455 30.48 1.06 12.08
N THR A 456 29.76 0.00 12.38
CA THR A 456 29.99 -0.85 13.57
C THR A 456 31.39 -1.45 13.56
N LEU A 457 31.86 -1.95 12.40
CA LEU A 457 33.22 -2.46 12.24
C LEU A 457 34.28 -1.39 12.41
N LEU A 458 34.08 -0.21 11.81
CA LEU A 458 35.01 0.91 11.97
C LEU A 458 35.13 1.34 13.45
N ILE A 459 34.03 1.43 14.16
CA ILE A 459 34.01 1.73 15.61
C ILE A 459 34.72 0.62 16.36
N TYR A 460 34.42 -0.64 16.10
CA TYR A 460 35.02 -1.77 16.79
C TYR A 460 36.52 -1.84 16.57
N PHE A 461 36.98 -1.73 15.35
CA PHE A 461 38.42 -1.73 15.05
C PHE A 461 39.13 -0.49 15.54
N GLY A 462 38.44 0.65 15.58
CA GLY A 462 38.94 1.86 16.24
C GLY A 462 39.26 1.62 17.72
N PHE A 463 38.30 1.08 18.48
CA PHE A 463 38.52 0.71 19.89
C PHE A 463 39.61 -0.35 20.06
N ALA A 464 39.57 -1.42 19.26
CA ALA A 464 40.60 -2.45 19.30
C ALA A 464 42.01 -1.87 19.08
N THR A 465 42.16 -1.02 18.07
CA THR A 465 43.45 -0.35 17.77
C THR A 465 43.91 0.56 18.90
N LEU A 466 43.03 1.36 19.51
CA LEU A 466 43.36 2.23 20.64
C LEU A 466 43.86 1.41 21.83
N PHE A 467 43.23 0.31 22.16
CA PHE A 467 43.60 -0.56 23.29
C PHE A 467 44.88 -1.35 23.02
N ILE A 468 45.13 -1.77 21.77
CA ILE A 468 46.41 -2.39 21.38
C ILE A 468 47.56 -1.36 21.55
N ASN A 469 47.41 -0.18 21.00
CA ASN A 469 48.42 0.86 21.05
C ASN A 469 48.73 1.36 22.50
N SER A 470 47.75 1.26 23.38
CA SER A 470 47.92 1.60 24.81
C SER A 470 48.56 0.48 25.65
N GLY A 471 48.84 -0.69 25.04
CA GLY A 471 49.39 -1.85 25.75
C GLY A 471 48.41 -2.56 26.69
N LEU A 472 47.11 -2.23 26.62
CA LEU A 472 46.09 -2.82 27.49
C LEU A 472 45.60 -4.20 26.99
N LEU A 473 45.83 -4.55 25.74
CA LEU A 473 45.42 -5.79 25.13
C LEU A 473 46.55 -6.76 24.84
N VAL A 474 47.78 -6.37 25.05
CA VAL A 474 49.02 -7.19 24.87
C VAL A 474 49.53 -7.69 26.20
#